data_719def56dbe2f777a5c415cf0b31bfd5
#
_entry.id   719def56dbe2f777a5c415cf0b31bfd5
#
_cell.length_a   1.000
_cell.length_b   1.000
_cell.length_c   1.000
_cell.angle_alpha   90.00
_cell.angle_beta   90.00
_cell.angle_gamma   90.00
#
_symmetry.space_group_name_H-M   'P 1'
#
loop_
_entity.id
_entity.type
_entity.pdbx_description
1 polymer ?
#
loop_
_entity_poly.entity_id
_entity_poly.type
_entity_poly.pdbx_seq_one_letter_code
_entity_poly.pdbx_strand_id
1 'polypeptide(L)'
;MKGHYIPITMRKAGAEGFLLFKYLKMNMKHIVCLCCVITVVLMSATAHPDSAELEVVDSVDLSRYLGKWYEIASYPAWFQRGRTASTAEYAMLTDGKIRIINRCHKGRTDGPLKESVGKAEVSDDQTNAKLKVWFFWPFKGNYWIIDLDDDYRWAVVGEPKRKYLWILSRTPTMNQTLYQNILSRLPSKGYDPSKLNPTLQKTTSGID
;
A
#
# COMPACT_ATOMS: atom_id res chain seq x y z
N MET A 1 63.06 -71.75 9.54
CA MET A 1 61.71 -71.50 9.93
C MET A 1 60.95 -71.07 8.72
N LYS A 2 59.97 -71.94 8.28
CA LYS A 2 59.24 -71.71 6.99
C LYS A 2 58.01 -70.93 7.26
N GLY A 3 57.88 -69.69 6.65
CA GLY A 3 56.65 -68.92 6.69
C GLY A 3 55.68 -69.37 5.61
N HIS A 4 54.49 -69.69 5.96
CA HIS A 4 53.44 -70.13 5.05
C HIS A 4 52.76 -68.88 4.48
N TYR A 5 52.72 -68.75 3.17
CA TYR A 5 51.95 -67.76 2.42
C TYR A 5 50.59 -68.34 2.09
N ILE A 6 49.53 -67.67 2.52
CA ILE A 6 48.13 -68.02 2.18
C ILE A 6 47.70 -67.09 1.02
N PRO A 7 47.26 -67.59 -0.12
CA PRO A 7 46.76 -66.73 -1.20
C PRO A 7 45.33 -66.28 -0.93
N ILE A 8 45.10 -64.98 -1.00
CA ILE A 8 43.77 -64.37 -0.94
C ILE A 8 43.07 -64.58 -2.29
N THR A 9 42.09 -65.45 -2.30
CA THR A 9 41.20 -65.64 -3.44
C THR A 9 40.27 -64.42 -3.61
N MET A 10 40.42 -63.71 -4.73
CA MET A 10 39.42 -62.68 -5.15
C MET A 10 38.06 -63.35 -5.42
N ARG A 11 37.10 -63.13 -4.55
CA ARG A 11 35.69 -63.41 -4.84
C ARG A 11 35.19 -62.44 -5.89
N LYS A 12 34.69 -62.98 -7.01
CA LYS A 12 33.96 -62.21 -8.07
C LYS A 12 32.77 -61.51 -7.43
N ALA A 13 32.76 -60.18 -7.47
CA ALA A 13 31.55 -59.37 -7.13
C ALA A 13 30.48 -59.69 -8.17
N GLY A 14 29.45 -60.40 -7.73
CA GLY A 14 28.39 -60.90 -8.57
C GLY A 14 27.49 -59.77 -9.14
N ALA A 15 26.75 -60.15 -10.16
CA ALA A 15 25.81 -59.33 -10.95
C ALA A 15 24.78 -58.52 -10.13
N GLU A 16 24.66 -58.79 -8.86
CA GLU A 16 23.71 -58.09 -7.95
C GLU A 16 24.10 -56.64 -7.65
N GLY A 17 25.41 -56.32 -7.61
CA GLY A 17 25.89 -54.93 -7.44
C GLY A 17 25.53 -54.01 -8.63
N PHE A 18 25.50 -54.61 -9.83
CA PHE A 18 25.18 -53.85 -11.05
C PHE A 18 23.69 -53.53 -11.16
N LEU A 19 22.80 -54.42 -10.70
CA LEU A 19 21.37 -54.22 -10.66
C LEU A 19 20.97 -53.16 -9.60
N LEU A 20 21.59 -53.21 -8.42
CA LEU A 20 21.35 -52.22 -7.35
C LEU A 20 21.74 -50.82 -7.77
N PHE A 21 22.90 -50.69 -8.48
CA PHE A 21 23.37 -49.40 -8.96
C PHE A 21 22.48 -48.83 -10.08
N LYS A 22 21.89 -49.70 -10.91
CA LYS A 22 20.94 -49.29 -11.96
C LYS A 22 19.59 -48.87 -11.36
N TYR A 23 19.17 -49.55 -10.29
CA TYR A 23 17.93 -49.20 -9.57
C TYR A 23 18.05 -47.91 -8.78
N LEU A 24 19.19 -47.63 -8.15
CA LEU A 24 19.48 -46.36 -7.48
C LEU A 24 19.56 -45.19 -8.46
N LYS A 25 20.17 -45.37 -9.66
CA LYS A 25 20.21 -44.35 -10.68
C LYS A 25 18.82 -44.01 -11.28
N MET A 26 17.97 -45.02 -11.40
CA MET A 26 16.61 -44.86 -11.91
C MET A 26 15.71 -44.11 -10.92
N ASN A 27 15.83 -44.44 -9.63
CA ASN A 27 15.07 -43.77 -8.57
C ASN A 27 15.54 -42.31 -8.35
N MET A 28 16.83 -42.03 -8.49
CA MET A 28 17.38 -40.68 -8.33
C MET A 28 16.86 -39.72 -9.40
N LYS A 29 16.69 -40.18 -10.66
CA LYS A 29 16.11 -39.35 -11.73
C LYS A 29 14.63 -39.03 -11.48
N HIS A 30 13.86 -39.98 -10.93
CA HIS A 30 12.45 -39.75 -10.58
C HIS A 30 12.29 -38.87 -9.35
N ILE A 31 13.18 -39.00 -8.35
CA ILE A 31 13.21 -38.15 -7.16
C ILE A 31 13.55 -36.69 -7.53
N VAL A 32 14.57 -36.49 -8.40
CA VAL A 32 14.92 -35.13 -8.89
C VAL A 32 13.78 -34.51 -9.68
N CYS A 33 13.11 -35.31 -10.57
CA CYS A 33 11.96 -34.82 -11.35
C CYS A 33 10.77 -34.48 -10.43
N LEU A 34 10.49 -35.31 -9.42
CA LEU A 34 9.42 -35.06 -8.44
C LEU A 34 9.73 -33.82 -7.57
N CYS A 35 10.97 -33.63 -7.14
CA CYS A 35 11.40 -32.44 -6.41
C CYS A 35 11.30 -31.18 -7.27
N CYS A 36 11.66 -31.24 -8.56
CA CYS A 36 11.51 -30.10 -9.49
C CYS A 36 10.04 -29.72 -9.72
N VAL A 37 9.13 -30.72 -9.82
CA VAL A 37 7.70 -30.45 -9.96
C VAL A 37 7.12 -29.83 -8.68
N ILE A 38 7.51 -30.33 -7.50
CA ILE A 38 7.08 -29.77 -6.21
C ILE A 38 7.60 -28.35 -6.01
N THR A 39 8.86 -28.06 -6.39
CA THR A 39 9.41 -26.68 -6.27
C THR A 39 8.75 -25.72 -7.25
N VAL A 40 8.40 -26.13 -8.47
CA VAL A 40 7.66 -25.29 -9.41
C VAL A 40 6.23 -25.02 -8.93
N VAL A 41 5.54 -26.01 -8.34
CA VAL A 41 4.19 -25.82 -7.79
C VAL A 41 4.20 -24.95 -6.53
N LEU A 42 5.24 -25.02 -5.70
CA LEU A 42 5.39 -24.15 -4.51
C LEU A 42 5.82 -22.71 -4.85
N MET A 43 6.49 -22.49 -5.99
CA MET A 43 6.81 -21.13 -6.45
C MET A 43 5.61 -20.39 -7.07
N SER A 44 4.53 -21.09 -7.45
CA SER A 44 3.36 -20.47 -8.03
C SER A 44 2.35 -19.91 -7.02
N ALA A 45 2.58 -20.05 -5.71
CA ALA A 45 1.59 -19.77 -4.66
C ALA A 45 1.90 -18.60 -3.74
N THR A 46 2.90 -17.76 -4.06
CA THR A 46 3.15 -16.55 -3.27
C THR A 46 3.13 -15.30 -4.13
N ALA A 47 2.04 -15.05 -4.83
CA ALA A 47 1.67 -13.68 -5.15
C ALA A 47 1.26 -13.05 -3.81
N HIS A 48 2.19 -12.39 -3.13
CA HIS A 48 1.85 -11.51 -2.01
C HIS A 48 0.95 -10.42 -2.57
N PRO A 49 -0.26 -10.22 -2.04
CA PRO A 49 -1.13 -9.11 -2.48
C PRO A 49 -0.49 -7.74 -2.22
N ASP A 50 0.65 -7.70 -1.53
CA ASP A 50 1.39 -6.48 -1.19
C ASP A 50 2.25 -5.94 -2.35
N SER A 51 2.36 -6.65 -3.48
CA SER A 51 3.13 -6.24 -4.66
C SER A 51 2.28 -5.66 -5.80
N ALA A 52 0.96 -5.76 -5.74
CA ALA A 52 0.10 -5.16 -6.75
C ALA A 52 0.20 -3.62 -6.70
N GLU A 53 0.31 -2.98 -7.86
CA GLU A 53 0.25 -1.53 -7.96
C GLU A 53 -1.04 -1.03 -7.31
N LEU A 54 -0.96 0.05 -6.54
CA LEU A 54 -2.13 0.66 -5.93
C LEU A 54 -3.03 1.24 -7.02
N GLU A 55 -4.23 0.69 -7.17
CA GLU A 55 -5.20 1.18 -8.11
C GLU A 55 -5.73 2.55 -7.69
N VAL A 56 -5.89 3.44 -8.65
CA VAL A 56 -6.51 4.76 -8.51
C VAL A 56 -7.88 4.75 -9.18
N VAL A 57 -8.67 5.80 -8.96
CA VAL A 57 -9.93 5.99 -9.68
C VAL A 57 -9.67 6.23 -11.18
N ASP A 58 -10.63 5.88 -12.03
CA ASP A 58 -10.50 5.91 -13.48
C ASP A 58 -10.23 7.32 -14.03
N SER A 59 -10.82 8.34 -13.41
CA SER A 59 -10.58 9.74 -13.78
C SER A 59 -10.93 10.72 -12.67
N VAL A 60 -10.26 11.87 -12.67
CA VAL A 60 -10.54 12.97 -11.75
C VAL A 60 -10.70 14.28 -12.56
N ASP A 61 -11.88 14.87 -12.47
CA ASP A 61 -12.08 16.26 -12.87
C ASP A 61 -11.45 17.16 -11.79
N LEU A 62 -10.27 17.70 -12.11
CA LEU A 62 -9.54 18.54 -11.18
C LEU A 62 -10.33 19.77 -10.77
N SER A 63 -11.16 20.35 -11.67
CA SER A 63 -11.95 21.54 -11.36
C SER A 63 -12.97 21.27 -10.25
N ARG A 64 -13.57 20.09 -10.23
CA ARG A 64 -14.47 19.61 -9.16
C ARG A 64 -13.73 19.21 -7.90
N TYR A 65 -12.47 18.73 -8.02
CA TYR A 65 -11.65 18.32 -6.89
C TYR A 65 -11.08 19.50 -6.10
N LEU A 66 -10.88 20.66 -6.73
CA LEU A 66 -10.39 21.88 -6.07
C LEU A 66 -11.29 22.32 -4.90
N GLY A 67 -10.83 23.32 -4.15
CA GLY A 67 -11.51 23.87 -2.99
C GLY A 67 -11.17 23.16 -1.69
N LYS A 68 -12.04 23.26 -0.70
CA LYS A 68 -11.80 22.83 0.67
C LYS A 68 -12.25 21.38 0.93
N TRP A 69 -11.40 20.67 1.65
CA TRP A 69 -11.65 19.32 2.17
C TRP A 69 -11.36 19.26 3.66
N TYR A 70 -12.15 18.50 4.40
CA TYR A 70 -11.95 18.18 5.80
C TYR A 70 -11.37 16.77 5.92
N GLU A 71 -10.33 16.58 6.72
CA GLU A 71 -9.81 15.26 7.06
C GLU A 71 -10.74 14.60 8.07
N ILE A 72 -11.38 13.50 7.70
CA ILE A 72 -12.27 12.73 8.58
C ILE A 72 -11.48 11.72 9.39
N ALA A 73 -10.52 11.05 8.75
CA ALA A 73 -9.62 10.12 9.39
C ALA A 73 -8.32 10.02 8.60
N SER A 74 -7.23 9.61 9.26
CA SER A 74 -5.96 9.36 8.61
C SER A 74 -5.14 8.29 9.31
N TYR A 75 -4.19 7.69 8.60
CA TYR A 75 -3.17 6.87 9.22
C TYR A 75 -2.24 7.75 10.07
N PRO A 76 -1.72 7.22 11.21
CA PRO A 76 -0.78 7.95 12.04
C PRO A 76 0.45 8.38 11.25
N ALA A 77 0.72 9.68 11.23
CA ALA A 77 1.93 10.22 10.63
C ALA A 77 2.65 11.09 11.67
N TRP A 78 3.98 10.95 11.76
CA TRP A 78 4.78 11.68 12.75
C TRP A 78 4.59 13.20 12.63
N PHE A 79 4.42 13.70 11.40
CA PHE A 79 4.23 15.12 11.10
C PHE A 79 2.81 15.63 11.40
N GLN A 80 1.85 14.73 11.70
CA GLN A 80 0.45 15.06 12.04
C GLN A 80 0.15 14.92 13.54
N ARG A 81 1.13 14.54 14.35
CA ARG A 81 0.91 14.27 15.79
C ARG A 81 0.33 15.47 16.51
N GLY A 82 -0.80 15.26 17.21
CA GLY A 82 -1.52 16.28 17.99
C GLY A 82 -2.24 17.32 17.13
N ARG A 83 -2.52 17.04 15.86
CA ARG A 83 -3.34 17.90 14.98
C ARG A 83 -4.81 17.54 15.11
N THR A 84 -5.64 18.59 15.09
CA THR A 84 -7.11 18.51 15.12
C THR A 84 -7.67 19.51 14.11
N ALA A 85 -8.93 19.39 13.74
CA ALA A 85 -9.62 20.23 12.77
C ALA A 85 -8.79 20.46 11.49
N SER A 86 -8.19 19.35 11.00
CA SER A 86 -7.33 19.39 9.81
C SER A 86 -8.16 19.58 8.56
N THR A 87 -7.71 20.50 7.71
CA THR A 87 -8.31 20.78 6.40
C THR A 87 -7.22 20.94 5.34
N ALA A 88 -7.56 20.61 4.10
CA ALA A 88 -6.77 20.91 2.92
C ALA A 88 -7.58 21.77 1.95
N GLU A 89 -6.96 22.77 1.37
CA GLU A 89 -7.57 23.62 0.35
C GLU A 89 -6.71 23.62 -0.90
N TYR A 90 -7.31 23.31 -2.03
CA TYR A 90 -6.65 23.18 -3.33
C TYR A 90 -7.10 24.27 -4.28
N ALA A 91 -6.16 24.93 -4.95
CA ALA A 91 -6.44 25.96 -5.94
C ALA A 91 -5.52 25.80 -7.16
N MET A 92 -6.07 25.91 -8.36
CA MET A 92 -5.29 25.89 -9.59
C MET A 92 -4.46 27.17 -9.71
N LEU A 93 -3.19 27.01 -10.08
CA LEU A 93 -2.28 28.11 -10.39
C LEU A 93 -2.22 28.33 -11.91
N THR A 94 -1.76 29.50 -12.31
CA THR A 94 -1.61 29.88 -13.73
C THR A 94 -0.57 29.03 -14.47
N ASP A 95 0.36 28.39 -13.74
CA ASP A 95 1.37 27.47 -14.31
C ASP A 95 0.88 26.03 -14.42
N GLY A 96 -0.42 25.77 -14.20
CA GLY A 96 -1.04 24.44 -14.26
C GLY A 96 -0.80 23.57 -13.01
N LYS A 97 -0.04 24.07 -12.03
CA LYS A 97 0.12 23.37 -10.75
C LYS A 97 -1.03 23.67 -9.81
N ILE A 98 -1.16 22.86 -8.78
CA ILE A 98 -2.17 23.02 -7.73
C ILE A 98 -1.47 23.56 -6.48
N ARG A 99 -1.92 24.70 -5.98
CA ARG A 99 -1.55 25.21 -4.66
C ARG A 99 -2.32 24.42 -3.61
N ILE A 100 -1.63 24.02 -2.54
CA ILE A 100 -2.22 23.31 -1.40
C ILE A 100 -2.01 24.16 -0.16
N ILE A 101 -3.08 24.38 0.61
CA ILE A 101 -3.00 25.00 1.92
C ILE A 101 -3.58 24.02 2.93
N ASN A 102 -2.72 23.41 3.74
CA ASN A 102 -3.14 22.57 4.86
C ASN A 102 -3.24 23.42 6.12
N ARG A 103 -4.39 23.35 6.81
CA ARG A 103 -4.62 24.01 8.10
C ARG A 103 -4.99 22.97 9.14
N CYS A 104 -4.54 23.17 10.37
CA CYS A 104 -4.95 22.36 11.51
C CYS A 104 -4.80 23.18 12.80
N HIS A 105 -5.45 22.72 13.86
CA HIS A 105 -5.23 23.27 15.22
C HIS A 105 -4.37 22.28 16.03
N LYS A 106 -3.54 22.78 16.95
CA LYS A 106 -2.69 21.95 17.79
C LYS A 106 -3.37 21.62 19.12
N GLY A 107 -3.47 20.33 19.41
CA GLY A 107 -3.97 19.80 20.69
C GLY A 107 -5.50 19.78 20.80
N ARG A 108 -6.17 20.89 20.50
CA ARG A 108 -7.62 21.08 20.58
C ARG A 108 -8.13 21.74 19.31
N THR A 109 -9.42 21.56 19.00
CA THR A 109 -10.02 22.13 17.78
C THR A 109 -10.05 23.67 17.74
N ASP A 110 -9.93 24.32 18.89
CA ASP A 110 -9.79 25.76 19.08
C ASP A 110 -8.36 26.19 19.49
N GLY A 111 -7.40 25.25 19.49
CA GLY A 111 -5.99 25.51 19.79
C GLY A 111 -5.28 26.37 18.73
N PRO A 112 -3.98 26.61 18.88
CA PRO A 112 -3.22 27.43 17.95
C PRO A 112 -3.32 26.91 16.52
N LEU A 113 -3.70 27.80 15.59
CA LEU A 113 -3.75 27.50 14.16
C LEU A 113 -2.33 27.28 13.60
N LYS A 114 -2.17 26.23 12.82
CA LYS A 114 -0.99 25.95 12.01
C LYS A 114 -1.38 25.87 10.56
N GLU A 115 -0.57 26.47 9.70
CA GLU A 115 -0.74 26.45 8.26
C GLU A 115 0.53 25.95 7.57
N SER A 116 0.39 25.19 6.50
CA SER A 116 1.48 24.79 5.63
C SER A 116 1.03 24.98 4.19
N VAL A 117 1.84 25.67 3.41
CA VAL A 117 1.58 25.91 1.99
C VAL A 117 2.49 25.00 1.17
N GLY A 118 1.91 24.28 0.23
CA GLY A 118 2.61 23.39 -0.69
C GLY A 118 2.08 23.54 -2.10
N LYS A 119 2.61 22.69 -2.97
CA LYS A 119 2.16 22.59 -4.36
C LYS A 119 1.99 21.13 -4.72
N ALA A 120 1.17 20.87 -5.74
CA ALA A 120 1.09 19.60 -6.42
C ALA A 120 1.17 19.77 -7.93
N GLU A 121 1.61 18.70 -8.58
CA GLU A 121 1.54 18.55 -10.04
C GLU A 121 0.91 17.20 -10.36
N VAL A 122 0.13 17.13 -11.42
CA VAL A 122 -0.38 15.87 -11.94
C VAL A 122 0.81 15.07 -12.50
N SER A 123 0.91 13.80 -12.14
CA SER A 123 1.95 12.89 -12.61
C SER A 123 1.42 11.79 -13.52
N ASP A 124 0.10 11.75 -13.72
CA ASP A 124 -0.62 10.84 -14.61
C ASP A 124 -1.78 11.62 -15.23
N ASP A 125 -1.59 12.06 -16.46
CA ASP A 125 -2.54 12.87 -17.23
C ASP A 125 -3.70 12.06 -17.84
N GLN A 126 -3.62 10.72 -17.80
CA GLN A 126 -4.69 9.86 -18.27
C GLN A 126 -5.87 9.85 -17.31
N THR A 127 -5.58 9.75 -16.00
CA THR A 127 -6.61 9.70 -14.97
C THR A 127 -6.72 10.97 -14.13
N ASN A 128 -5.68 11.80 -14.08
CA ASN A 128 -5.49 12.91 -13.14
C ASN A 128 -5.54 12.49 -11.66
N ALA A 129 -5.53 11.19 -11.37
CA ALA A 129 -5.67 10.66 -10.01
C ALA A 129 -4.34 10.53 -9.27
N LYS A 130 -3.21 10.55 -9.98
CA LYS A 130 -1.87 10.46 -9.37
C LYS A 130 -1.22 11.83 -9.39
N LEU A 131 -0.97 12.38 -8.19
CA LEU A 131 -0.29 13.66 -8.04
C LEU A 131 1.02 13.49 -7.28
N LYS A 132 1.97 14.40 -7.52
CA LYS A 132 3.16 14.63 -6.71
C LYS A 132 2.96 15.89 -5.90
N VAL A 133 3.09 15.79 -4.59
CA VAL A 133 2.91 16.91 -3.66
C VAL A 133 4.22 17.25 -2.97
N TRP A 134 4.49 18.54 -2.71
CA TRP A 134 5.63 18.96 -1.91
C TRP A 134 5.31 20.21 -1.10
N PHE A 135 5.83 20.23 0.12
CA PHE A 135 5.78 21.35 1.04
C PHE A 135 7.17 21.97 1.24
N PHE A 136 8.22 21.16 1.01
CA PHE A 136 9.63 21.57 1.11
C PHE A 136 10.40 20.97 -0.06
N TRP A 137 10.98 21.81 -0.87
CA TRP A 137 11.89 21.39 -1.94
C TRP A 137 13.18 20.77 -1.35
N PRO A 138 13.70 19.64 -1.89
CA PRO A 138 13.27 18.91 -3.10
C PRO A 138 12.34 17.72 -2.84
N PHE A 139 11.77 17.58 -1.65
CA PHE A 139 11.04 16.38 -1.21
C PHE A 139 9.62 16.35 -1.76
N LYS A 140 9.36 15.42 -2.70
CA LYS A 140 8.03 15.16 -3.26
C LYS A 140 7.45 13.88 -2.66
N GLY A 141 6.16 13.91 -2.29
CA GLY A 141 5.37 12.76 -1.88
C GLY A 141 4.37 12.34 -2.95
N ASN A 142 3.95 11.07 -2.92
CA ASN A 142 2.84 10.60 -3.73
C ASN A 142 1.51 10.94 -3.03
N TYR A 143 0.53 11.35 -3.84
CA TYR A 143 -0.83 11.66 -3.43
C TYR A 143 -1.75 11.05 -4.50
N TRP A 144 -2.28 9.87 -4.22
CA TRP A 144 -3.06 9.08 -5.17
C TRP A 144 -4.50 9.01 -4.72
N ILE A 145 -5.42 9.45 -5.57
CA ILE A 145 -6.87 9.39 -5.30
C ILE A 145 -7.31 7.96 -5.65
N ILE A 146 -7.57 7.15 -4.62
CA ILE A 146 -7.83 5.72 -4.75
C ILE A 146 -9.32 5.37 -4.64
N ASP A 147 -10.13 6.31 -4.15
CA ASP A 147 -11.58 6.21 -4.12
C ASP A 147 -12.18 7.62 -4.09
N LEU A 148 -13.29 7.84 -4.78
CA LEU A 148 -13.87 9.17 -4.96
C LEU A 148 -15.38 9.04 -5.17
N ASP A 149 -16.14 9.90 -4.53
CA ASP A 149 -17.57 10.04 -4.74
C ASP A 149 -17.88 10.68 -6.11
N ASP A 150 -18.87 10.18 -6.82
CA ASP A 150 -19.26 10.69 -8.15
C ASP A 150 -19.63 12.19 -8.10
N ASP A 151 -20.17 12.64 -6.97
CA ASP A 151 -20.48 14.04 -6.71
C ASP A 151 -19.35 14.81 -6.02
N TYR A 152 -18.17 14.19 -5.82
CA TYR A 152 -17.00 14.79 -5.18
C TYR A 152 -17.26 15.25 -3.73
N ARG A 153 -18.15 14.57 -3.01
CA ARG A 153 -18.48 14.87 -1.60
C ARG A 153 -17.43 14.31 -0.64
N TRP A 154 -16.79 13.20 -1.01
CA TRP A 154 -15.71 12.57 -0.24
C TRP A 154 -14.65 11.97 -1.17
N ALA A 155 -13.46 11.74 -0.63
CA ALA A 155 -12.35 11.10 -1.33
C ALA A 155 -11.51 10.27 -0.36
N VAL A 156 -10.89 9.22 -0.87
CA VAL A 156 -9.84 8.47 -0.18
C VAL A 156 -8.54 8.67 -0.91
N VAL A 157 -7.53 9.08 -0.18
CA VAL A 157 -6.20 9.37 -0.71
C VAL A 157 -5.19 8.46 -0.06
N GLY A 158 -4.39 7.82 -0.90
CA GLY A 158 -3.33 6.92 -0.48
C GLY A 158 -2.00 7.20 -1.18
N GLU A 159 -1.06 6.28 -1.02
CA GLU A 159 0.23 6.29 -1.73
C GLU A 159 0.73 4.85 -1.96
N PRO A 160 1.62 4.61 -2.96
CA PRO A 160 1.98 3.26 -3.41
C PRO A 160 2.53 2.32 -2.31
N LYS A 161 3.21 2.86 -1.30
CA LYS A 161 3.79 2.07 -0.20
C LYS A 161 2.80 1.80 0.93
N ARG A 162 1.56 2.33 0.81
CA ARG A 162 0.47 2.16 1.80
C ARG A 162 0.82 2.59 3.22
N LYS A 163 1.79 3.50 3.37
CA LYS A 163 2.19 4.06 4.66
C LYS A 163 1.27 5.19 5.13
N TYR A 164 0.60 5.84 4.19
CA TYR A 164 -0.27 6.98 4.44
C TYR A 164 -1.63 6.76 3.79
N LEU A 165 -2.67 7.18 4.49
CA LEU A 165 -4.05 7.12 4.04
C LEU A 165 -4.80 8.30 4.67
N TRP A 166 -5.67 8.93 3.89
CA TRP A 166 -6.58 9.98 4.34
C TRP A 166 -7.97 9.72 3.79
N ILE A 167 -8.98 9.89 4.65
CA ILE A 167 -10.38 9.98 4.24
C ILE A 167 -10.77 11.44 4.37
N LEU A 168 -11.18 12.03 3.26
CA LEU A 168 -11.53 13.44 3.12
C LEU A 168 -13.01 13.60 2.84
N SER A 169 -13.60 14.72 3.31
CA SER A 169 -15.00 15.08 3.06
C SER A 169 -15.12 16.57 2.78
N ARG A 170 -16.18 16.95 2.04
CA ARG A 170 -16.57 18.35 1.86
C ARG A 170 -17.21 18.96 3.12
N THR A 171 -17.66 18.13 4.02
CA THR A 171 -18.24 18.54 5.30
C THR A 171 -17.36 18.10 6.48
N PRO A 172 -17.38 18.81 7.61
CA PRO A 172 -16.56 18.47 8.79
C PRO A 172 -16.99 17.15 9.45
N THR A 173 -18.16 16.62 9.10
CA THR A 173 -18.69 15.34 9.57
C THR A 173 -19.00 14.42 8.39
N MET A 174 -19.00 13.13 8.64
CA MET A 174 -19.37 12.10 7.65
C MET A 174 -20.42 11.18 8.26
N ASN A 175 -21.41 10.81 7.45
CA ASN A 175 -22.41 9.82 7.87
C ASN A 175 -21.74 8.49 8.22
N GLN A 176 -22.14 7.86 9.34
CA GLN A 176 -21.50 6.64 9.85
C GLN A 176 -21.61 5.47 8.87
N THR A 177 -22.76 5.30 8.20
CA THR A 177 -22.92 4.24 7.19
C THR A 177 -21.97 4.43 6.02
N LEU A 178 -21.85 5.67 5.52
CA LEU A 178 -20.89 6.00 4.46
C LEU A 178 -19.45 5.71 4.91
N TYR A 179 -19.09 6.13 6.12
CA TYR A 179 -17.77 5.86 6.67
C TYR A 179 -17.46 4.35 6.71
N GLN A 180 -18.38 3.53 7.23
CA GLN A 180 -18.21 2.07 7.26
C GLN A 180 -18.11 1.46 5.85
N ASN A 181 -18.88 1.96 4.88
CA ASN A 181 -18.80 1.54 3.50
C ASN A 181 -17.42 1.86 2.86
N ILE A 182 -16.83 3.00 3.19
CA ILE A 182 -15.46 3.34 2.78
C ILE A 182 -14.48 2.36 3.43
N LEU A 183 -14.56 2.14 4.75
CA LEU A 183 -13.67 1.23 5.47
C LEU A 183 -13.70 -0.19 4.91
N SER A 184 -14.87 -0.71 4.51
CA SER A 184 -15.02 -2.07 3.97
C SER A 184 -14.29 -2.30 2.64
N ARG A 185 -14.02 -1.23 1.87
CA ARG A 185 -13.28 -1.29 0.59
C ARG A 185 -11.77 -1.19 0.72
N LEU A 186 -11.26 -0.70 1.86
CA LEU A 186 -9.83 -0.48 2.06
C LEU A 186 -8.97 -1.74 2.00
N PRO A 187 -9.40 -2.91 2.52
CA PRO A 187 -8.60 -4.14 2.45
C PRO A 187 -8.29 -4.59 1.04
N SER A 188 -9.22 -4.45 0.08
CA SER A 188 -8.98 -4.80 -1.32
C SER A 188 -7.90 -3.92 -1.97
N LYS A 189 -7.65 -2.73 -1.41
CA LYS A 189 -6.60 -1.79 -1.84
C LYS A 189 -5.29 -1.96 -1.03
N GLY A 190 -5.23 -2.97 -0.14
CA GLY A 190 -4.06 -3.27 0.70
C GLY A 190 -3.91 -2.34 1.91
N TYR A 191 -4.96 -1.68 2.36
CA TYR A 191 -4.98 -0.85 3.57
C TYR A 191 -5.71 -1.56 4.72
N ASP A 192 -5.20 -1.39 5.93
CA ASP A 192 -5.79 -1.92 7.16
C ASP A 192 -6.66 -0.84 7.83
N PRO A 193 -8.01 -0.95 7.80
CA PRO A 193 -8.90 0.06 8.38
C PRO A 193 -8.66 0.32 9.87
N SER A 194 -8.16 -0.67 10.62
CA SER A 194 -7.92 -0.55 12.05
C SER A 194 -6.82 0.46 12.43
N LYS A 195 -5.98 0.84 11.46
CA LYS A 195 -4.93 1.85 11.64
C LYS A 195 -5.42 3.29 11.49
N LEU A 196 -6.66 3.50 11.04
CA LEU A 196 -7.21 4.84 10.87
C LEU A 196 -7.55 5.47 12.22
N ASN A 197 -7.03 6.67 12.43
CA ASN A 197 -7.39 7.53 13.56
C ASN A 197 -8.38 8.58 13.09
N PRO A 198 -9.57 8.68 13.71
CA PRO A 198 -10.51 9.76 13.45
C PRO A 198 -9.89 11.12 13.76
N THR A 199 -10.12 12.10 12.90
CA THR A 199 -9.69 13.47 13.10
C THR A 199 -10.81 14.28 13.74
N LEU A 200 -10.59 14.80 14.94
CA LEU A 200 -11.54 15.70 15.58
C LEU A 200 -11.71 16.97 14.73
N GLN A 201 -12.93 17.26 14.32
CA GLN A 201 -13.28 18.47 13.60
C GLN A 201 -14.02 19.46 14.51
N LYS A 202 -14.02 20.76 14.14
CA LYS A 202 -14.93 21.72 14.76
C LYS A 202 -16.35 21.36 14.30
N THR A 203 -17.19 20.93 15.24
CA THR A 203 -18.62 20.92 15.01
C THR A 203 -19.09 22.37 15.03
N THR A 204 -19.58 22.86 13.92
CA THR A 204 -20.39 24.08 13.92
C THR A 204 -21.67 23.70 14.66
N SER A 205 -21.76 24.05 15.96
CA SER A 205 -23.05 24.07 16.63
C SER A 205 -23.85 25.12 15.87
N GLY A 206 -24.76 24.67 15.00
CA GLY A 206 -25.76 25.54 14.43
C GLY A 206 -26.51 26.15 15.58
N ILE A 207 -26.38 27.45 15.76
CA ILE A 207 -27.38 28.23 16.45
C ILE A 207 -28.46 28.43 15.37
N ASP A 208 -29.46 27.54 15.39
CA ASP A 208 -30.73 27.79 14.75
C ASP A 208 -31.58 28.72 15.65
#